data_e8d289ac9fb20557954e168f26bc02d3
#
_entry.id   e8d289ac9fb20557954e168f26bc02d3
#
_cell.length_a   1.000
_cell.length_b   1.000
_cell.length_c   1.000
_cell.angle_alpha   90.00
_cell.angle_beta   90.00
_cell.angle_gamma   90.00
#
_symmetry.space_group_name_H-M   'P 1'
#
loop_
_entity.id
_entity.type
_entity.pdbx_description
1 polymer ?
#
loop_
_entity_poly.entity_id
_entity_poly.type
_entity_poly.pdbx_seq_one_letter_code
_entity_poly.pdbx_strand_id
1 'polypeptide(L)'
;MRLLALIFNAFPVRWQRRFMSAANDRFLVGVTGLGVDDRGNVLLARHRFGAPQWRFLGGFLHPRERVEDALAREIREETGLVVEVGPVLEAVTGYRWARVEIVFVFRVTGGTPALTAEVAELGWFPPDRLPDVRADQRGMIERHLSTALEWARA
;
A
#
# COMPACT_ATOMS: atom_id res chain seq x y z
N MET A 1 -12.12 27.66 22.67
CA MET A 1 -11.90 26.83 21.49
C MET A 1 -12.78 27.18 20.28
N ARG A 2 -14.08 27.42 20.44
CA ARG A 2 -14.97 27.78 19.29
C ARG A 2 -14.57 29.07 18.53
N LEU A 3 -14.10 30.13 19.23
CA LEU A 3 -13.69 31.38 18.60
C LEU A 3 -12.43 31.22 17.74
N LEU A 4 -11.45 30.44 18.17
CA LEU A 4 -10.23 30.16 17.40
C LEU A 4 -10.54 29.39 16.12
N ALA A 5 -11.47 28.43 16.16
CA ALA A 5 -11.91 27.69 14.99
C ALA A 5 -12.65 28.60 13.98
N LEU A 6 -13.48 29.54 14.45
CA LEU A 6 -14.14 30.50 13.59
C LEU A 6 -13.16 31.44 12.89
N ILE A 7 -12.16 31.95 13.64
CA ILE A 7 -11.10 32.80 13.07
C ILE A 7 -10.28 32.00 12.04
N PHE A 8 -9.89 30.76 12.36
CA PHE A 8 -9.12 29.91 11.44
C PHE A 8 -9.88 29.63 10.14
N ASN A 9 -11.20 29.35 10.24
CA ASN A 9 -12.04 29.07 9.08
C ASN A 9 -12.33 30.32 8.22
N ALA A 10 -12.12 31.52 8.74
CA ALA A 10 -12.24 32.75 7.96
C ALA A 10 -11.05 33.00 7.03
N PHE A 11 -9.93 32.32 7.23
CA PHE A 11 -8.78 32.46 6.34
C PHE A 11 -8.96 31.65 5.03
N PRO A 12 -8.39 32.13 3.90
CA PRO A 12 -8.35 31.37 2.66
C PRO A 12 -7.67 30.00 2.88
N VAL A 13 -8.18 28.95 2.24
CA VAL A 13 -7.70 27.55 2.41
C VAL A 13 -6.18 27.40 2.22
N ARG A 14 -5.57 28.21 1.33
CA ARG A 14 -4.10 28.24 1.13
C ARG A 14 -3.33 28.61 2.40
N TRP A 15 -3.85 29.52 3.23
CA TRP A 15 -3.26 29.94 4.50
C TRP A 15 -3.49 28.91 5.60
N GLN A 16 -4.71 28.35 5.65
CA GLN A 16 -5.04 27.27 6.56
C GLN A 16 -4.08 26.08 6.34
N ARG A 17 -3.89 25.66 5.06
CA ARG A 17 -2.95 24.59 4.70
C ARG A 17 -1.50 24.92 5.10
N ARG A 18 -1.07 26.16 4.89
CA ARG A 18 0.28 26.59 5.21
C ARG A 18 0.53 26.59 6.72
N PHE A 19 -0.46 27.04 7.49
CA PHE A 19 -0.40 27.01 8.95
C PHE A 19 -0.39 25.56 9.48
N MET A 20 -1.32 24.73 9.04
CA MET A 20 -1.37 23.33 9.42
C MET A 20 -0.10 22.58 9.04
N SER A 21 0.48 22.87 7.87
CA SER A 21 1.73 22.26 7.41
C SER A 21 2.97 22.72 8.20
N ALA A 22 2.93 23.89 8.81
CA ALA A 22 4.02 24.40 9.66
C ALA A 22 3.87 23.96 11.14
N ALA A 23 2.63 23.69 11.58
CA ALA A 23 2.31 23.33 12.96
C ALA A 23 2.28 21.81 13.22
N ASN A 24 2.31 20.98 12.17
CA ASN A 24 2.25 19.52 12.31
C ASN A 24 3.40 18.86 11.56
N ASP A 25 3.88 17.77 12.12
CA ASP A 25 4.83 16.88 11.45
C ASP A 25 4.21 16.33 10.16
N ARG A 26 5.04 16.17 9.13
CA ARG A 26 4.61 15.61 7.86
C ARG A 26 4.94 14.14 7.82
N PHE A 27 3.92 13.34 7.53
CA PHE A 27 4.10 11.92 7.29
C PHE A 27 4.02 11.63 5.79
N LEU A 28 4.89 10.74 5.32
CA LEU A 28 4.73 10.10 4.01
C LEU A 28 3.59 9.08 4.12
N VAL A 29 2.75 9.04 3.13
CA VAL A 29 1.69 8.03 3.05
C VAL A 29 2.11 7.01 1.99
N GLY A 30 2.36 5.78 2.45
CA GLY A 30 2.59 4.63 1.60
C GLY A 30 1.30 3.82 1.43
N VAL A 31 1.18 3.18 0.30
CA VAL A 31 0.14 2.21 0.00
C VAL A 31 0.79 0.89 -0.38
N THR A 32 0.32 -0.21 0.16
CA THR A 32 0.84 -1.54 -0.17
C THR A 32 -0.30 -2.55 -0.21
N GLY A 33 -0.08 -3.70 -0.85
CA GLY A 33 -1.16 -4.66 -1.04
C GLY A 33 -0.77 -6.10 -0.78
N LEU A 34 -1.66 -6.82 -0.10
CA LEU A 34 -1.70 -8.27 -0.03
C LEU A 34 -2.48 -8.80 -1.24
N GLY A 35 -1.75 -9.20 -2.29
CA GLY A 35 -2.34 -9.84 -3.46
C GLY A 35 -2.59 -11.31 -3.21
N VAL A 36 -3.80 -11.79 -3.54
CA VAL A 36 -4.18 -13.19 -3.38
C VAL A 36 -4.83 -13.71 -4.66
N ASP A 37 -4.64 -15.02 -4.92
CA ASP A 37 -5.33 -15.73 -6.00
C ASP A 37 -6.43 -16.66 -5.46
N ASP A 38 -7.22 -17.26 -6.36
CA ASP A 38 -8.32 -18.17 -6.01
C ASP A 38 -7.85 -19.44 -5.29
N ARG A 39 -6.56 -19.79 -5.42
CA ARG A 39 -5.94 -20.98 -4.82
C ARG A 39 -5.39 -20.68 -3.41
N GLY A 40 -5.42 -19.41 -3.00
CA GLY A 40 -4.90 -18.99 -1.70
C GLY A 40 -3.41 -18.65 -1.71
N ASN A 41 -2.79 -18.50 -2.88
CA ASN A 41 -1.42 -18.05 -2.96
C ASN A 41 -1.33 -16.53 -2.78
N VAL A 42 -0.18 -16.09 -2.28
CA VAL A 42 0.16 -14.68 -2.08
C VAL A 42 1.09 -14.22 -3.20
N LEU A 43 0.77 -13.09 -3.82
CA LEU A 43 1.63 -12.43 -4.80
C LEU A 43 2.71 -11.61 -4.08
N LEU A 44 3.95 -11.89 -4.43
CA LEU A 44 5.11 -11.12 -3.97
C LEU A 44 5.95 -10.67 -5.16
N ALA A 45 6.60 -9.53 -5.00
CA ALA A 45 7.59 -9.03 -5.93
C ALA A 45 9.00 -9.15 -5.35
N ARG A 46 9.94 -9.63 -6.17
CA ARG A 46 11.36 -9.61 -5.83
C ARG A 46 11.97 -8.31 -6.33
N HIS A 47 12.30 -7.44 -5.40
CA HIS A 47 12.94 -6.17 -5.70
C HIS A 47 14.46 -6.34 -5.90
N ARG A 48 15.03 -5.54 -6.79
CA ARG A 48 16.48 -5.60 -7.08
C ARG A 48 17.32 -5.03 -5.96
N PHE A 49 16.74 -4.14 -5.14
CA PHE A 49 17.45 -3.44 -4.07
C PHE A 49 16.78 -3.68 -2.71
N GLY A 50 17.61 -3.67 -1.67
CA GLY A 50 17.18 -3.89 -0.30
C GLY A 50 17.10 -5.37 0.07
N ALA A 51 16.99 -5.62 1.39
CA ALA A 51 16.85 -6.96 1.95
C ALA A 51 15.77 -6.93 3.06
N PRO A 52 14.94 -7.98 3.14
CA PRO A 52 14.76 -9.06 2.17
C PRO A 52 14.24 -8.54 0.82
N GLN A 53 14.53 -9.26 -0.26
CA GLN A 53 14.14 -8.82 -1.61
C GLN A 53 12.67 -9.04 -1.93
N TRP A 54 12.06 -10.11 -1.40
CA TRP A 54 10.65 -10.42 -1.61
C TRP A 54 9.77 -9.57 -0.70
N ARG A 55 8.85 -8.83 -1.30
CA ARG A 55 7.97 -7.87 -0.61
C ARG A 55 6.63 -7.73 -1.30
N PHE A 56 5.68 -7.15 -0.58
CA PHE A 56 4.44 -6.66 -1.18
C PHE A 56 4.73 -5.58 -2.24
N LEU A 57 3.84 -5.50 -3.23
CA LEU A 57 3.79 -4.41 -4.19
C LEU A 57 3.18 -3.17 -3.54
N GLY A 58 3.64 -2.00 -3.95
CA GLY A 58 3.12 -0.73 -3.46
C GLY A 58 4.13 0.40 -3.58
N GLY A 59 3.71 1.60 -3.25
CA GLY A 59 4.52 2.80 -3.36
C GLY A 59 3.96 3.96 -2.54
N PHE A 60 3.98 5.17 -3.09
CA PHE A 60 3.58 6.37 -2.37
C PHE A 60 2.35 7.03 -2.99
N LEU A 61 1.52 7.58 -2.10
CA LEU A 61 0.37 8.38 -2.48
C LEU A 61 0.82 9.70 -3.13
N HIS A 62 0.26 10.02 -4.28
CA HIS A 62 0.46 11.30 -4.94
C HIS A 62 -0.58 12.34 -4.48
N PRO A 63 -0.29 13.66 -4.62
CA PRO A 63 -1.27 14.69 -4.33
C PRO A 63 -2.54 14.56 -5.18
N ARG A 64 -3.72 14.63 -4.54
CA ARG A 64 -5.04 14.53 -5.17
C ARG A 64 -5.42 13.16 -5.72
N GLU A 65 -4.74 12.14 -5.31
CA GLU A 65 -5.02 10.75 -5.65
C GLU A 65 -5.77 10.07 -4.50
N ARG A 66 -6.66 9.14 -4.82
CA ARG A 66 -7.26 8.25 -3.80
C ARG A 66 -6.27 7.15 -3.45
N VAL A 67 -6.32 6.68 -2.22
CA VAL A 67 -5.36 5.67 -1.74
C VAL A 67 -5.47 4.33 -2.48
N GLU A 68 -6.68 3.95 -2.91
CA GLU A 68 -6.93 2.74 -3.70
C GLU A 68 -6.35 2.89 -5.12
N ASP A 69 -6.54 4.07 -5.73
CA ASP A 69 -6.04 4.38 -7.07
C ASP A 69 -4.51 4.41 -7.09
N ALA A 70 -3.89 4.91 -6.01
CA ALA A 70 -2.44 4.91 -5.84
C ALA A 70 -1.87 3.48 -5.87
N LEU A 71 -2.47 2.54 -5.12
CA LEU A 71 -2.01 1.15 -5.14
C LEU A 71 -2.16 0.52 -6.53
N ALA A 72 -3.31 0.71 -7.18
CA ALA A 72 -3.54 0.17 -8.53
C ALA A 72 -2.56 0.75 -9.55
N ARG A 73 -2.25 2.05 -9.45
CA ARG A 73 -1.26 2.73 -10.30
C ARG A 73 0.14 2.15 -10.07
N GLU A 74 0.60 2.07 -8.83
CA GLU A 74 1.93 1.54 -8.49
C GLU A 74 2.11 0.11 -9.01
N ILE A 75 1.14 -0.77 -8.75
CA ILE A 75 1.18 -2.15 -9.25
C ILE A 75 1.27 -2.16 -10.78
N ARG A 76 0.48 -1.33 -11.47
CA ARG A 76 0.51 -1.27 -12.93
C ARG A 76 1.83 -0.70 -13.46
N GLU A 77 2.37 0.33 -12.83
CA GLU A 77 3.63 0.95 -13.22
C GLU A 77 4.81 0.00 -13.02
N GLU A 78 4.87 -0.72 -11.89
CA GLU A 78 5.96 -1.63 -11.56
C GLU A 78 5.91 -2.97 -12.30
N THR A 79 4.71 -3.46 -12.63
CA THR A 79 4.53 -4.85 -13.07
C THR A 79 3.74 -5.04 -14.35
N GLY A 80 3.03 -4.02 -14.83
CA GLY A 80 2.10 -4.13 -15.96
C GLY A 80 0.77 -4.85 -15.64
N LEU A 81 0.58 -5.29 -14.39
CA LEU A 81 -0.67 -5.96 -13.98
C LEU A 81 -1.79 -4.95 -13.78
N VAL A 82 -3.01 -5.36 -14.08
CA VAL A 82 -4.25 -4.66 -13.74
C VAL A 82 -4.89 -5.37 -12.57
N VAL A 83 -5.26 -4.61 -11.55
CA VAL A 83 -5.77 -5.15 -10.29
C VAL A 83 -7.09 -4.50 -9.89
N GLU A 84 -7.88 -5.24 -9.17
CA GLU A 84 -8.99 -4.73 -8.37
C GLU A 84 -8.50 -4.63 -6.93
N VAL A 85 -8.61 -3.42 -6.37
CA VAL A 85 -8.21 -3.12 -4.99
C VAL A 85 -9.44 -3.24 -4.09
N GLY A 86 -9.34 -4.06 -3.08
CA GLY A 86 -10.37 -4.31 -2.09
C GLY A 86 -10.25 -3.42 -0.85
N PRO A 87 -10.83 -3.83 0.27
CA PRO A 87 -10.81 -3.06 1.50
C PRO A 87 -9.41 -2.92 2.11
N VAL A 88 -9.27 -1.90 2.97
CA VAL A 88 -8.12 -1.74 3.85
C VAL A 88 -8.10 -2.89 4.86
N LEU A 89 -6.97 -3.56 4.97
CA LEU A 89 -6.72 -4.60 5.96
C LEU A 89 -6.20 -4.01 7.27
N GLU A 90 -5.20 -3.12 7.17
CA GLU A 90 -4.68 -2.37 8.32
C GLU A 90 -3.98 -1.08 7.89
N ALA A 91 -3.76 -0.18 8.85
CA ALA A 91 -2.90 0.98 8.71
C ALA A 91 -1.81 0.95 9.78
N VAL A 92 -0.55 1.09 9.36
CA VAL A 92 0.62 0.97 10.23
C VAL A 92 1.40 2.27 10.25
N THR A 93 1.82 2.71 11.44
CA THR A 93 2.67 3.89 11.60
C THR A 93 4.13 3.49 11.76
N GLY A 94 4.96 3.91 10.82
CA GLY A 94 6.41 3.78 10.87
C GLY A 94 7.07 5.03 11.43
N TYR A 95 7.20 5.12 12.75
CA TYR A 95 7.73 6.31 13.43
C TYR A 95 9.14 6.71 12.98
N ARG A 96 10.01 5.74 12.74
CA ARG A 96 11.39 5.99 12.29
C ARG A 96 11.48 6.82 11.01
N TRP A 97 10.50 6.69 10.12
CA TRP A 97 10.49 7.31 8.79
C TRP A 97 9.37 8.33 8.63
N ALA A 98 8.68 8.70 9.72
CA ALA A 98 7.49 9.54 9.66
C ALA A 98 6.55 9.08 8.52
N ARG A 99 6.20 7.80 8.51
CA ARG A 99 5.41 7.16 7.45
C ARG A 99 4.17 6.51 8.04
N VAL A 100 3.06 6.69 7.35
CA VAL A 100 1.85 5.86 7.52
C VAL A 100 1.75 4.97 6.30
N GLU A 101 1.59 3.68 6.50
CA GLU A 101 1.39 2.69 5.44
C GLU A 101 0.00 2.11 5.53
N ILE A 102 -0.75 2.15 4.44
CA ILE A 102 -2.11 1.62 4.31
C ILE A 102 -2.01 0.33 3.52
N VAL A 103 -2.42 -0.77 4.14
CA VAL A 103 -2.36 -2.11 3.56
C VAL A 103 -3.73 -2.50 3.05
N PHE A 104 -3.83 -2.83 1.77
CA PHE A 104 -5.04 -3.28 1.11
C PHE A 104 -4.96 -4.76 0.76
N VAL A 105 -6.10 -5.38 0.52
CA VAL A 105 -6.15 -6.61 -0.28
C VAL A 105 -6.33 -6.23 -1.76
N PHE A 106 -5.80 -7.04 -2.68
CA PHE A 106 -6.09 -6.92 -4.10
C PHE A 106 -6.11 -8.28 -4.80
N ARG A 107 -6.78 -8.34 -5.94
CA ARG A 107 -6.72 -9.47 -6.88
C ARG A 107 -6.31 -8.98 -8.28
N VAL A 108 -5.57 -9.80 -9.00
CA VAL A 108 -5.18 -9.51 -10.39
C VAL A 108 -6.37 -9.81 -11.30
N THR A 109 -6.77 -8.83 -12.09
CA THR A 109 -7.90 -8.94 -13.02
C THR A 109 -7.47 -8.96 -14.49
N GLY A 110 -6.19 -8.66 -14.76
CA GLY A 110 -5.67 -8.64 -16.13
C GLY A 110 -4.28 -8.03 -16.22
N GLY A 111 -3.94 -7.55 -17.38
CA GLY A 111 -2.63 -6.97 -17.68
C GLY A 111 -1.65 -8.02 -18.22
N THR A 112 -0.56 -7.54 -18.80
CA THR A 112 0.57 -8.38 -19.23
C THR A 112 1.78 -8.00 -18.39
N PRO A 113 2.42 -8.96 -17.71
CA PRO A 113 3.60 -8.68 -16.92
C PRO A 113 4.68 -7.95 -17.71
N ALA A 114 5.04 -6.74 -17.25
CA ALA A 114 6.08 -5.89 -17.83
C ALA A 114 6.82 -5.24 -16.66
N LEU A 115 7.87 -5.92 -16.19
CA LEU A 115 8.60 -5.53 -14.99
C LEU A 115 9.51 -4.33 -15.25
N THR A 116 9.55 -3.41 -14.30
CA THR A 116 10.46 -2.25 -14.34
C THR A 116 11.87 -2.63 -13.88
N ALA A 117 12.78 -1.63 -13.91
CA ALA A 117 14.12 -1.82 -13.38
C ALA A 117 14.17 -2.11 -11.86
N GLU A 118 13.09 -1.81 -11.13
CA GLU A 118 13.02 -1.99 -9.67
C GLU A 118 12.57 -3.40 -9.27
N VAL A 119 11.68 -4.02 -10.07
CA VAL A 119 11.14 -5.36 -9.84
C VAL A 119 11.86 -6.37 -10.76
N ALA A 120 12.50 -7.35 -10.16
CA ALA A 120 13.21 -8.39 -10.91
C ALA A 120 12.33 -9.58 -11.26
N GLU A 121 11.32 -9.86 -10.44
CA GLU A 121 10.50 -11.07 -10.56
C GLU A 121 9.18 -10.91 -9.81
N LEU A 122 8.12 -11.57 -10.29
CA LEU A 122 6.87 -11.78 -9.58
C LEU A 122 6.70 -13.26 -9.29
N GLY A 123 6.18 -13.58 -8.12
CA GLY A 123 5.92 -14.96 -7.73
C GLY A 123 4.64 -15.11 -6.91
N TRP A 124 3.90 -16.19 -7.20
CA TRP A 124 2.78 -16.63 -6.39
C TRP A 124 3.25 -17.71 -5.45
N PHE A 125 3.07 -17.54 -4.15
CA PHE A 125 3.59 -18.41 -3.12
C PHE A 125 2.48 -18.94 -2.21
N PRO A 126 2.42 -20.27 -1.95
CA PRO A 126 1.60 -20.78 -0.88
C PRO A 126 2.01 -20.16 0.46
N PRO A 127 1.07 -19.84 1.35
CA PRO A 127 1.36 -19.16 2.62
C PRO A 127 2.29 -19.95 3.56
N ASP A 128 2.32 -21.26 3.42
CA ASP A 128 3.19 -22.17 4.18
C ASP A 128 4.61 -22.28 3.58
N ARG A 129 4.85 -21.76 2.38
CA ARG A 129 6.11 -21.81 1.63
C ARG A 129 6.52 -20.45 1.08
N LEU A 130 6.37 -19.42 1.90
CA LEU A 130 6.82 -18.07 1.54
C LEU A 130 8.34 -18.01 1.45
N PRO A 131 8.89 -17.23 0.50
CA PRO A 131 10.32 -16.95 0.45
C PRO A 131 10.76 -16.11 1.66
N ASP A 132 12.01 -15.63 1.65
CA ASP A 132 12.48 -14.68 2.66
C ASP A 132 11.77 -13.33 2.47
N VAL A 133 10.74 -13.11 3.28
CA VAL A 133 9.88 -11.92 3.31
C VAL A 133 10.14 -11.16 4.59
N ARG A 134 10.00 -9.85 4.58
CA ARG A 134 10.07 -9.02 5.78
C ARG A 134 9.16 -9.55 6.89
N ALA A 135 9.66 -9.56 8.12
CA ALA A 135 8.93 -10.13 9.26
C ALA A 135 7.58 -9.45 9.52
N ASP A 136 7.50 -8.11 9.32
CA ASP A 136 6.27 -7.35 9.45
C ASP A 136 5.23 -7.78 8.38
N GLN A 137 5.65 -7.97 7.12
CA GLN A 137 4.76 -8.41 6.04
C GLN A 137 4.35 -9.90 6.21
N ARG A 138 5.23 -10.74 6.71
CA ARG A 138 4.86 -12.12 7.09
C ARG A 138 3.76 -12.13 8.14
N GLY A 139 3.89 -11.32 9.19
CA GLY A 139 2.85 -11.16 10.20
C GLY A 139 1.54 -10.57 9.64
N MET A 140 1.60 -9.69 8.65
CA MET A 140 0.40 -9.19 7.94
C MET A 140 -0.30 -10.31 7.16
N ILE A 141 0.45 -11.15 6.44
CA ILE A 141 -0.13 -12.32 5.75
C ILE A 141 -0.83 -13.23 6.76
N GLU A 142 -0.17 -13.58 7.85
CA GLU A 142 -0.72 -14.47 8.88
C GLU A 142 -2.01 -13.93 9.49
N ARG A 143 -2.09 -12.62 9.73
CA ARG A 143 -3.30 -11.99 10.34
C ARG A 143 -4.46 -11.83 9.37
N HIS A 144 -4.18 -11.55 8.09
CA HIS A 144 -5.18 -11.05 7.16
C HIS A 144 -5.52 -11.99 6.00
N LEU A 145 -4.81 -13.12 5.87
CA LEU A 145 -4.99 -14.02 4.73
C LEU A 145 -6.44 -14.53 4.60
N SER A 146 -7.07 -14.93 5.69
CA SER A 146 -8.46 -15.42 5.65
C SER A 146 -9.42 -14.35 5.13
N THR A 147 -9.34 -13.13 5.66
CA THR A 147 -10.15 -11.98 5.22
C THR A 147 -9.88 -11.63 3.75
N ALA A 148 -8.61 -11.67 3.34
CA ALA A 148 -8.22 -11.41 1.96
C ALA A 148 -8.81 -12.45 1.00
N LEU A 149 -8.79 -13.73 1.36
CA LEU A 149 -9.36 -14.81 0.56
C LEU A 149 -10.88 -14.78 0.49
N GLU A 150 -11.56 -14.45 1.59
CA GLU A 150 -13.00 -14.26 1.61
C GLU A 150 -13.41 -13.17 0.62
N TRP A 151 -12.73 -12.04 0.64
CA TRP A 151 -12.99 -10.96 -0.30
C TRP A 151 -12.68 -11.34 -1.76
N ALA A 152 -11.56 -12.01 -2.02
CA ALA A 152 -11.15 -12.35 -3.39
C ALA A 152 -12.08 -13.37 -4.07
N ARG A 153 -12.83 -14.15 -3.28
CA ARG A 153 -13.79 -15.15 -3.77
C ARG A 153 -15.22 -14.59 -3.91
N ALA A 154 -15.47 -13.40 -3.39
CA ALA A 154 -16.77 -12.72 -3.50
C ALA A 154 -16.92 -12.04 -4.87
#